data_49dda7047f45e497c56a8bd370735ead
#
_entry.id   49dda7047f45e497c56a8bd370735ead
#
_cell.length_a   1.000
_cell.length_b   1.000
_cell.length_c   1.000
_cell.angle_alpha   90.00
_cell.angle_beta   90.00
_cell.angle_gamma   90.00
#
_symmetry.space_group_name_H-M   'P 1'
#
loop_
_entity.id
_entity.type
_entity.pdbx_description
1 polymer ?
#
loop_
_entity_poly.entity_id
_entity_poly.type
_entity_poly.pdbx_seq_one_letter_code
_entity_poly.pdbx_strand_id
1 'polypeptide(L)'
;MEDFESLAHVRWECKYHVVFIPKYRRKVIFGKLRDSVGRILRELCEQKGIGLLEGHAMSDHVHLCLSIPPKYSVAYTVGFIKGKSAVRIHRELLNERRMVGLHFWATGYWVSTVGRDEATVREYIREQVDRDRQQSKLFE
;
A
#
# COMPACT_ATOMS: atom_id res chain seq x y z
N MET A 1 10.15 24.62 1.20
CA MET A 1 10.02 23.38 1.95
C MET A 1 10.89 22.32 1.30
N GLU A 2 11.73 21.73 2.08
CA GLU A 2 12.61 20.69 1.55
C GLU A 2 11.85 19.37 1.42
N ASP A 3 11.89 18.78 0.22
CA ASP A 3 11.25 17.49 -0.03
C ASP A 3 12.17 16.31 0.34
N PHE A 4 13.25 16.61 1.04
CA PHE A 4 14.24 15.61 1.41
C PHE A 4 14.04 15.11 2.82
N GLU A 5 14.15 13.82 2.97
CA GLU A 5 14.24 13.19 4.28
C GLU A 5 15.69 13.16 4.73
N SER A 6 15.94 13.01 6.02
CA SER A 6 17.31 12.92 6.52
C SER A 6 17.47 11.85 7.56
N LEU A 7 18.56 11.12 7.45
CA LEU A 7 19.16 10.30 8.49
C LEU A 7 20.41 11.03 8.97
N ALA A 8 21.08 10.55 10.04
CA ALA A 8 22.16 11.25 10.72
C ALA A 8 23.19 11.89 9.80
N HIS A 9 23.55 11.24 8.69
CA HIS A 9 24.56 11.71 7.76
C HIS A 9 24.13 11.64 6.30
N VAL A 10 22.83 11.41 6.05
CA VAL A 10 22.33 11.18 4.71
C VAL A 10 21.05 11.98 4.51
N ARG A 11 20.97 12.68 3.39
CA ARG A 11 19.73 13.24 2.89
C ARG A 11 19.22 12.32 1.79
N TRP A 12 17.91 12.08 1.77
CA TRP A 12 17.34 11.11 0.84
C TRP A 12 15.94 11.50 0.40
N GLU A 13 15.60 11.01 -0.78
CA GLU A 13 14.28 11.17 -1.37
C GLU A 13 14.00 9.90 -2.16
N CYS A 14 13.47 8.89 -1.48
CA CYS A 14 13.23 7.57 -2.06
C CYS A 14 11.74 7.29 -2.01
N LYS A 15 11.05 7.73 -3.05
CA LYS A 15 9.59 7.63 -3.14
C LYS A 15 9.20 6.65 -4.22
N TYR A 16 8.21 5.82 -3.91
CA TYR A 16 7.76 4.75 -4.80
C TYR A 16 6.25 4.69 -4.83
N HIS A 17 5.74 4.41 -6.02
CA HIS A 17 4.35 4.04 -6.22
C HIS A 17 4.27 2.52 -6.20
N VAL A 18 3.48 1.95 -5.30
CA VAL A 18 3.35 0.51 -5.10
C VAL A 18 1.91 0.10 -5.25
N VAL A 19 1.68 -0.99 -5.98
CA VAL A 19 0.34 -1.56 -6.17
C VAL A 19 0.39 -3.04 -5.85
N PHE A 20 -0.57 -3.51 -5.06
CA PHE A 20 -0.75 -4.94 -4.85
C PHE A 20 -2.24 -5.27 -4.72
N ILE A 21 -2.57 -6.53 -4.90
CA ILE A 21 -3.95 -6.98 -5.02
C ILE A 21 -4.26 -8.11 -4.03
N PRO A 22 -5.53 -8.25 -3.62
CA PRO A 22 -5.96 -9.43 -2.90
C PRO A 22 -5.74 -10.70 -3.74
N LYS A 23 -5.59 -11.82 -3.06
CA LYS A 23 -5.42 -13.11 -3.73
C LYS A 23 -6.59 -13.40 -4.68
N TYR A 24 -6.27 -13.82 -5.89
CA TYR A 24 -7.23 -14.02 -6.98
C TYR A 24 -7.94 -12.74 -7.41
N ARG A 25 -7.40 -11.58 -7.05
CA ARG A 25 -8.00 -10.27 -7.35
C ARG A 25 -9.45 -10.18 -6.91
N ARG A 26 -9.78 -10.80 -5.78
CA ARG A 26 -11.14 -10.78 -5.24
C ARG A 26 -11.54 -9.37 -4.82
N LYS A 27 -12.78 -9.01 -5.09
CA LYS A 27 -13.34 -7.71 -4.68
C LYS A 27 -13.79 -7.78 -3.23
N VAL A 28 -12.83 -7.87 -2.30
CA VAL A 28 -13.13 -8.04 -0.88
C VAL A 28 -12.89 -6.78 -0.05
N ILE A 29 -12.19 -5.79 -0.61
CA ILE A 29 -11.84 -4.57 0.12
C ILE A 29 -12.97 -3.56 -0.03
N PHE A 30 -13.93 -3.61 0.87
CA PHE A 30 -15.03 -2.67 0.91
C PHE A 30 -15.55 -2.52 2.33
N GLY A 31 -16.33 -1.46 2.57
CA GLY A 31 -16.96 -1.22 3.85
C GLY A 31 -15.96 -1.16 5.01
N LYS A 32 -16.27 -1.88 6.07
CA LYS A 32 -15.49 -1.93 7.29
C LYS A 32 -14.08 -2.47 7.06
N LEU A 33 -13.94 -3.49 6.21
CA LEU A 33 -12.65 -4.07 5.87
C LEU A 33 -11.76 -3.05 5.17
N ARG A 34 -12.32 -2.25 4.27
CA ARG A 34 -11.58 -1.20 3.58
C ARG A 34 -11.00 -0.17 4.55
N ASP A 35 -11.82 0.31 5.49
CA ASP A 35 -11.38 1.28 6.48
C ASP A 35 -10.27 0.70 7.36
N SER A 36 -10.42 -0.54 7.76
CA SER A 36 -9.44 -1.23 8.61
C SER A 36 -8.14 -1.50 7.85
N VAL A 37 -8.20 -1.87 6.58
CA VAL A 37 -7.00 -2.04 5.74
C VAL A 37 -6.21 -0.74 5.70
N GLY A 38 -6.87 0.39 5.45
CA GLY A 38 -6.22 1.69 5.44
C GLY A 38 -5.53 2.02 6.75
N ARG A 39 -6.22 1.79 7.87
CA ARG A 39 -5.66 2.00 9.20
C ARG A 39 -4.47 1.10 9.48
N ILE A 40 -4.59 -0.18 9.17
CA ILE A 40 -3.54 -1.16 9.40
C ILE A 40 -2.27 -0.79 8.60
N LEU A 41 -2.43 -0.45 7.33
CA LEU A 41 -1.30 -0.07 6.49
C LEU A 41 -0.61 1.18 7.02
N ARG A 42 -1.37 2.17 7.48
CA ARG A 42 -0.82 3.39 8.07
C ARG A 42 -0.02 3.09 9.34
N GLU A 43 -0.57 2.27 10.22
CA GLU A 43 0.11 1.90 11.47
C GLU A 43 1.40 1.14 11.20
N LEU A 44 1.39 0.23 10.24
CA LEU A 44 2.59 -0.54 9.89
C LEU A 44 3.69 0.33 9.32
N CYS A 45 3.33 1.30 8.47
CA CYS A 45 4.29 2.26 7.96
C CYS A 45 4.90 3.09 9.08
N GLU A 46 4.08 3.56 10.01
CA GLU A 46 4.55 4.32 11.17
C GLU A 46 5.54 3.54 12.01
N GLN A 47 5.31 2.23 12.21
CA GLN A 47 6.21 1.38 13.00
C GLN A 47 7.64 1.35 12.44
N LYS A 48 7.79 1.50 11.15
CA LYS A 48 9.09 1.41 10.47
C LYS A 48 9.63 2.76 10.01
N GLY A 49 8.95 3.85 10.32
CA GLY A 49 9.36 5.16 9.83
C GLY A 49 9.24 5.30 8.32
N ILE A 50 8.32 4.56 7.71
CA ILE A 50 8.01 4.65 6.28
C ILE A 50 6.93 5.69 6.11
N GLY A 51 7.18 6.68 5.24
CA GLY A 51 6.18 7.70 4.96
C GLY A 51 5.09 7.16 4.03
N LEU A 52 3.85 7.17 4.48
CA LEU A 52 2.70 6.88 3.63
C LEU A 52 2.15 8.21 3.14
N LEU A 53 2.57 8.62 1.94
CA LEU A 53 2.27 9.94 1.38
C LEU A 53 0.87 9.99 0.78
N GLU A 54 0.45 8.91 0.15
CA GLU A 54 -0.86 8.76 -0.46
C GLU A 54 -1.24 7.29 -0.43
N GLY A 55 -2.51 7.00 -0.19
CA GLY A 55 -2.98 5.63 -0.20
C GLY A 55 -4.43 5.53 -0.62
N HIS A 56 -4.73 4.54 -1.45
CA HIS A 56 -6.09 4.26 -1.91
C HIS A 56 -6.33 2.76 -1.87
N ALA A 57 -7.35 2.36 -1.11
CA ALA A 57 -7.79 0.97 -1.05
C ALA A 57 -9.07 0.84 -1.87
N MET A 58 -8.97 0.17 -3.00
CA MET A 58 -10.11 -0.16 -3.86
C MET A 58 -10.57 -1.58 -3.56
N SER A 59 -11.70 -1.98 -4.14
CA SER A 59 -12.28 -3.29 -3.86
C SER A 59 -11.33 -4.44 -4.20
N ASP A 60 -10.51 -4.31 -5.21
CA ASP A 60 -9.63 -5.37 -5.73
C ASP A 60 -8.16 -5.00 -5.82
N HIS A 61 -7.75 -3.86 -5.26
CA HIS A 61 -6.35 -3.46 -5.28
C HIS A 61 -6.08 -2.33 -4.29
N VAL A 62 -4.80 -2.14 -4.00
CA VAL A 62 -4.31 -1.05 -3.15
C VAL A 62 -3.22 -0.30 -3.92
N HIS A 63 -3.32 1.04 -3.92
CA HIS A 63 -2.28 1.94 -4.43
C HIS A 63 -1.68 2.68 -3.26
N LEU A 64 -0.35 2.66 -3.16
CA LEU A 64 0.37 3.40 -2.11
C LEU A 64 1.47 4.24 -2.75
N CYS A 65 1.67 5.44 -2.22
CA CYS A 65 2.86 6.23 -2.48
C CYS A 65 3.67 6.26 -1.20
N LEU A 66 4.84 5.64 -1.22
CA LEU A 66 5.66 5.41 -0.03
C LEU A 66 6.97 6.18 -0.13
N SER A 67 7.37 6.80 0.98
CA SER A 67 8.71 7.32 1.18
C SER A 67 9.47 6.32 2.04
N ILE A 68 10.45 5.64 1.44
CA ILE A 68 11.15 4.52 2.06
C ILE A 68 12.56 4.95 2.44
N PRO A 69 12.94 4.89 3.74
CA PRO A 69 14.31 5.17 4.14
C PRO A 69 15.32 4.27 3.42
N PRO A 70 16.49 4.79 3.04
CA PRO A 70 17.48 3.99 2.29
C PRO A 70 18.00 2.77 3.03
N LYS A 71 17.80 2.69 4.32
CA LYS A 71 18.15 1.50 5.11
C LYS A 71 17.28 0.30 4.81
N TYR A 72 16.14 0.50 4.14
CA TYR A 72 15.23 -0.58 3.76
C TYR A 72 15.19 -0.72 2.25
N SER A 73 15.19 -1.96 1.77
CA SER A 73 14.89 -2.22 0.36
C SER A 73 13.39 -2.09 0.11
N VAL A 74 13.02 -1.89 -1.14
CA VAL A 74 11.60 -1.91 -1.55
C VAL A 74 11.00 -3.29 -1.24
N ALA A 75 11.73 -4.36 -1.57
CA ALA A 75 11.25 -5.71 -1.33
C ALA A 75 10.98 -5.99 0.15
N TYR A 76 11.91 -5.58 1.01
CA TYR A 76 11.71 -5.72 2.47
C TYR A 76 10.47 -4.95 2.93
N THR A 77 10.35 -3.70 2.49
CA THR A 77 9.25 -2.82 2.90
C THR A 77 7.89 -3.37 2.48
N VAL A 78 7.76 -3.76 1.22
CA VAL A 78 6.50 -4.29 0.70
C VAL A 78 6.20 -5.64 1.33
N GLY A 79 7.22 -6.48 1.52
CA GLY A 79 7.07 -7.76 2.21
C GLY A 79 6.58 -7.59 3.64
N PHE A 80 7.13 -6.63 4.36
CA PHE A 80 6.70 -6.29 5.72
C PHE A 80 5.23 -5.84 5.73
N ILE A 81 4.88 -4.88 4.87
CA ILE A 81 3.52 -4.34 4.80
C ILE A 81 2.51 -5.43 4.45
N LYS A 82 2.79 -6.21 3.41
CA LYS A 82 1.88 -7.28 2.96
C LYS A 82 1.77 -8.39 4.00
N GLY A 83 2.88 -8.85 4.52
CA GLY A 83 2.89 -9.96 5.48
C GLY A 83 2.19 -9.61 6.78
N LYS A 84 2.53 -8.49 7.39
CA LYS A 84 1.95 -8.06 8.66
C LYS A 84 0.48 -7.66 8.50
N SER A 85 0.12 -7.00 7.40
CA SER A 85 -1.27 -6.64 7.17
C SER A 85 -2.15 -7.88 6.96
N ALA A 86 -1.66 -8.88 6.23
CA ALA A 86 -2.39 -10.13 6.05
C ALA A 86 -2.71 -10.79 7.39
N VAL A 87 -1.73 -10.90 8.28
CA VAL A 87 -1.92 -11.47 9.61
C VAL A 87 -2.98 -10.69 10.39
N ARG A 88 -2.88 -9.37 10.42
CA ARG A 88 -3.82 -8.53 11.15
C ARG A 88 -5.24 -8.58 10.56
N ILE A 89 -5.35 -8.59 9.25
CA ILE A 89 -6.65 -8.68 8.57
C ILE A 89 -7.35 -10.00 8.92
N HIS A 90 -6.64 -11.11 8.83
CA HIS A 90 -7.22 -12.41 9.17
C HIS A 90 -7.60 -12.51 10.64
N ARG A 91 -6.74 -12.03 11.51
CA ARG A 91 -6.96 -12.11 12.96
C ARG A 91 -8.06 -11.17 13.44
N GLU A 92 -8.01 -9.91 13.03
CA GLU A 92 -8.89 -8.87 13.56
C GLU A 92 -10.24 -8.77 12.85
N LEU A 93 -10.26 -9.06 11.54
CA LEU A 93 -11.43 -8.77 10.71
C LEU A 93 -12.12 -10.02 10.19
N LEU A 94 -11.37 -11.05 9.82
CA LEU A 94 -11.92 -12.27 9.28
C LEU A 94 -12.03 -13.38 10.34
N ASN A 95 -11.52 -13.11 11.54
CA ASN A 95 -11.54 -14.03 12.68
C ASN A 95 -10.95 -15.41 12.36
N GLU A 96 -9.97 -15.43 11.47
CA GLU A 96 -9.26 -16.64 11.08
C GLU A 96 -7.99 -16.77 11.90
N ARG A 97 -7.79 -17.92 12.55
CA ARG A 97 -6.62 -18.16 13.40
C ARG A 97 -5.60 -19.13 12.80
N ARG A 98 -5.94 -19.76 11.69
CA ARG A 98 -5.03 -20.72 11.04
C ARG A 98 -3.94 -20.01 10.30
N MET A 99 -2.70 -20.42 10.53
CA MET A 99 -1.56 -19.89 9.77
C MET A 99 -1.60 -20.29 8.31
N VAL A 100 -2.17 -21.45 8.02
CA VAL A 100 -2.41 -21.91 6.65
C VAL A 100 -3.57 -21.10 6.09
N GLY A 101 -3.34 -20.37 5.02
CA GLY A 101 -4.36 -19.52 4.43
C GLY A 101 -4.25 -18.03 4.77
N LEU A 102 -3.20 -17.62 5.49
CA LEU A 102 -2.93 -16.21 5.74
C LEU A 102 -2.42 -15.50 4.49
N HIS A 103 -2.94 -15.90 3.33
CA HIS A 103 -2.59 -15.32 2.04
C HIS A 103 -3.70 -14.38 1.59
N PHE A 104 -3.86 -13.28 2.31
CA PHE A 104 -4.83 -12.27 1.92
C PHE A 104 -4.45 -11.61 0.60
N TRP A 105 -3.16 -11.32 0.44
CA TRP A 105 -2.63 -10.68 -0.77
C TRP A 105 -2.11 -11.69 -1.77
N ALA A 106 -2.24 -11.37 -3.06
CA ALA A 106 -1.59 -12.13 -4.10
C ALA A 106 -0.08 -12.01 -4.00
N THR A 107 0.64 -13.01 -4.51
CA THR A 107 2.10 -12.95 -4.57
C THR A 107 2.53 -11.83 -5.53
N GLY A 108 3.55 -11.07 -5.12
CA GLY A 108 4.09 -10.01 -5.95
C GLY A 108 3.44 -8.66 -5.74
N TYR A 109 3.94 -7.69 -6.46
CA TYR A 109 3.47 -6.30 -6.44
C TYR A 109 4.05 -5.57 -7.65
N TRP A 110 3.44 -4.45 -7.97
CA TRP A 110 3.98 -3.53 -8.98
C TRP A 110 4.60 -2.35 -8.26
N VAL A 111 5.75 -1.88 -8.77
CA VAL A 111 6.44 -0.73 -8.18
C VAL A 111 7.06 0.14 -9.28
N SER A 112 6.98 1.44 -9.08
CA SER A 112 7.73 2.40 -9.88
C SER A 112 8.29 3.49 -8.98
N THR A 113 9.37 4.12 -9.42
CA THR A 113 9.90 5.28 -8.75
C THR A 113 8.99 6.48 -8.98
N VAL A 114 8.94 7.36 -7.99
CA VAL A 114 8.22 8.62 -8.06
C VAL A 114 9.24 9.72 -8.23
N GLY A 115 9.02 10.60 -9.21
CA GLY A 115 9.87 11.74 -9.41
C GLY A 115 9.69 12.80 -8.32
N ARG A 116 10.35 13.95 -8.50
CA ARG A 116 10.32 15.03 -7.49
C ARG A 116 8.95 15.69 -7.35
N ASP A 117 8.15 15.69 -8.40
CA ASP A 117 6.83 16.30 -8.35
C ASP A 117 5.82 15.36 -7.71
N GLU A 118 5.85 15.39 -6.41
CA GLU A 118 4.99 14.57 -5.56
C GLU A 118 3.49 14.86 -5.77
N ALA A 119 3.16 16.14 -5.97
CA ALA A 119 1.78 16.56 -6.19
C ALA A 119 1.22 15.96 -7.49
N THR A 120 2.01 15.98 -8.55
CA THR A 120 1.62 15.41 -9.85
C THR A 120 1.40 13.89 -9.72
N VAL A 121 2.27 13.21 -9.00
CA VAL A 121 2.16 11.76 -8.81
C VAL A 121 0.94 11.41 -7.99
N ARG A 122 0.68 12.15 -6.91
CA ARG A 122 -0.52 11.94 -6.10
C ARG A 122 -1.79 12.12 -6.91
N GLU A 123 -1.80 13.12 -7.76
CA GLU A 123 -2.93 13.34 -8.66
C GLU A 123 -3.08 12.20 -9.67
N TYR A 124 -1.97 11.73 -10.21
CA TYR A 124 -1.96 10.58 -11.12
C TYR A 124 -2.57 9.34 -10.44
N ILE A 125 -2.20 9.07 -9.18
CA ILE A 125 -2.77 7.96 -8.42
C ILE A 125 -4.28 8.10 -8.29
N ARG A 126 -4.77 9.29 -7.96
CA ARG A 126 -6.20 9.55 -7.86
C ARG A 126 -6.92 9.32 -9.18
N GLU A 127 -6.35 9.79 -10.28
CA GLU A 127 -6.91 9.58 -11.62
C GLU A 127 -6.98 8.09 -11.99
N GLN A 128 -5.93 7.34 -11.67
CA GLN A 128 -5.90 5.90 -11.89
C GLN A 128 -7.01 5.19 -11.13
N VAL A 129 -7.21 5.56 -9.87
CA VAL A 129 -8.27 5.01 -9.04
C VAL A 129 -9.64 5.30 -9.65
N ASP A 130 -9.85 6.53 -10.12
CA ASP A 130 -11.12 6.91 -10.74
C ASP A 130 -11.37 6.15 -12.04
N ARG A 131 -10.34 5.96 -12.86
CA ARG A 131 -10.44 5.15 -14.08
C ARG A 131 -10.80 3.71 -13.77
N ASP A 132 -10.16 3.12 -12.78
CA ASP A 132 -10.41 1.75 -12.37
C ASP A 132 -11.84 1.58 -11.85
N ARG A 133 -12.35 2.57 -11.10
CA ARG A 133 -13.75 2.59 -10.68
C ARG A 133 -14.72 2.59 -11.86
N GLN A 134 -14.43 3.41 -12.85
CA GLN A 134 -15.26 3.48 -14.06
C GLN A 134 -15.23 2.16 -14.82
N GLN A 135 -14.06 1.56 -14.96
CA GLN A 135 -13.92 0.26 -15.62
C GLN A 135 -14.65 -0.84 -14.87
N SER A 136 -14.55 -0.86 -13.55
CA SER A 136 -15.28 -1.82 -12.72
C SER A 136 -16.77 -1.74 -12.93
N LYS A 137 -17.30 -0.52 -13.06
CA LYS A 137 -18.74 -0.32 -13.33
C LYS A 137 -19.17 -0.83 -14.69
N LEU A 138 -18.28 -0.83 -15.67
CA LEU A 138 -18.60 -1.32 -17.02
C LEU A 138 -18.69 -2.85 -17.06
N PHE A 139 -18.06 -3.55 -16.15
CA PHE A 139 -18.00 -5.01 -16.13
C PHE A 139 -18.83 -5.65 -15.02
N GLU A 140 -19.50 -4.84 -14.23
CA GLU A 140 -20.48 -5.32 -13.25
C GLU A 140 -21.87 -5.58 -13.93
#